data_54a8534cac9b30b110bed2122606d2b6
#
_entry.id   54a8534cac9b30b110bed2122606d2b6
#
_cell.length_a   1.000
_cell.length_b   1.000
_cell.length_c   1.000
_cell.angle_alpha   90.00
_cell.angle_beta   90.00
_cell.angle_gamma   90.00
#
_symmetry.space_group_name_H-M   'P 1'
#
loop_
_entity.id
_entity.type
_entity.pdbx_description
1 polymer ?
#
loop_
_entity_poly.entity_id
_entity_poly.type
_entity_poly.pdbx_seq_one_letter_code
_entity_poly.pdbx_strand_id
1 'polypeptide(L)' 'MKAHYADCALRCKHAGFRMVMIHCAHQNFLAQWLSPASNVRTDEYGGSPENRRRYPLEVLKAVREAVGEDMV' A
#
# COMPACT_ATOMS: atom_id res chain seq x y z
N MET A 1 5.68 -7.48 4.76
CA MET A 1 4.70 -6.42 5.12
C MET A 1 3.63 -6.25 4.07
N LYS A 2 3.97 -6.09 2.79
CA LYS A 2 2.94 -5.98 1.73
C LYS A 2 2.05 -7.23 1.64
N ALA A 3 2.57 -8.40 1.98
CA ALA A 3 1.75 -9.61 2.05
C ALA A 3 0.64 -9.51 3.11
N HIS A 4 0.86 -8.81 4.21
CA HIS A 4 -0.16 -8.59 5.22
C HIS A 4 -1.29 -7.73 4.70
N TYR A 5 -0.99 -6.69 3.89
CA TYR A 5 -2.03 -5.89 3.24
C TYR A 5 -2.87 -6.74 2.30
N ALA A 6 -2.22 -7.58 1.51
CA ALA A 6 -2.92 -8.46 0.57
C ALA A 6 -3.81 -9.46 1.30
N ASP A 7 -3.31 -10.07 2.38
CA ASP A 7 -4.08 -11.02 3.19
C ASP A 7 -5.30 -10.36 3.84
N CYS A 8 -5.13 -9.16 4.39
CA CYS A 8 -6.24 -8.43 4.99
C CYS A 8 -7.31 -8.09 3.96
N ALA A 9 -6.91 -7.64 2.77
CA ALA A 9 -7.84 -7.33 1.70
C ALA A 9 -8.59 -8.59 1.23
N LEU A 10 -7.91 -9.71 1.13
CA LEU A 10 -8.51 -10.98 0.75
C LEU A 10 -9.53 -11.45 1.78
N ARG A 11 -9.22 -11.29 3.06
CA ARG A 11 -10.17 -11.60 4.14
C ARG A 11 -11.42 -10.73 4.04
N CYS A 12 -11.27 -9.46 3.72
CA CYS A 12 -12.40 -8.56 3.49
C CYS A 12 -13.27 -9.05 2.33
N LYS A 13 -12.64 -9.47 1.24
CA LYS A 13 -13.36 -10.02 0.09
C LYS A 13 -14.16 -11.27 0.49
N HIS A 14 -13.54 -12.20 1.22
CA HIS A 14 -14.20 -13.43 1.68
C HIS A 14 -15.33 -13.15 2.67
N ALA A 15 -15.25 -12.03 3.40
CA ALA A 15 -16.32 -11.63 4.31
C ALA A 15 -17.48 -10.91 3.61
N GLY A 16 -17.39 -10.70 2.29
CA GLY A 16 -18.47 -10.12 1.50
C GLY A 16 -18.32 -8.64 1.19
N PHE A 17 -17.23 -8.01 1.59
CA PHE A 17 -16.98 -6.61 1.22
C PHE A 17 -16.63 -6.51 -0.27
N ARG A 18 -17.11 -5.45 -0.91
CA ARG A 18 -16.87 -5.21 -2.34
C ARG A 18 -15.86 -4.09 -2.58
N MET A 19 -15.45 -3.41 -1.53
CA MET A 19 -14.50 -2.30 -1.62
C MET A 19 -13.55 -2.35 -0.44
N VAL A 20 -12.29 -2.06 -0.69
CA VAL A 20 -11.30 -1.80 0.35
C VAL A 20 -10.58 -0.50 0.02
N MET A 21 -10.18 0.25 1.04
CA MET A 21 -9.40 1.46 0.87
C MET A 21 -8.02 1.25 1.46
N ILE A 22 -7.01 1.53 0.65
CA ILE A 22 -5.62 1.52 1.12
C ILE A 22 -5.32 2.94 1.62
N HIS A 23 -5.19 3.07 2.94
CA HIS A 23 -5.01 4.38 3.56
C HIS A 23 -3.56 4.84 3.43
N CYS A 24 -3.35 5.97 2.75
CA CYS A 24 -2.02 6.52 2.49
C CYS A 24 -1.92 7.99 2.95
N ALA A 25 -2.66 8.36 3.98
CA ALA A 25 -2.73 9.74 4.45
C ALA A 25 -2.70 9.80 5.97
N HIS A 26 -2.72 11.02 6.51
CA HIS A 26 -2.79 11.28 7.95
C HIS A 26 -1.65 10.62 8.74
N GLN A 27 -0.45 10.58 8.12
CA GLN A 27 0.77 10.05 8.74
C GLN A 27 0.70 8.58 9.16
N ASN A 28 -0.17 7.80 8.52
CA ASN A 28 -0.16 6.35 8.74
C ASN A 28 1.08 5.71 8.09
N PHE A 29 1.22 4.39 8.21
CA PHE A 29 2.42 3.68 7.77
C PHE A 29 2.80 4.00 6.32
N LEU A 30 1.85 3.90 5.38
CA LEU A 30 2.15 4.14 3.95
C LEU A 30 2.44 5.61 3.67
N ALA A 31 1.76 6.53 4.36
CA ALA A 31 2.04 7.96 4.21
C ALA A 31 3.47 8.30 4.65
N GLN A 32 4.01 7.60 5.62
CA GLN A 32 5.38 7.81 6.08
C GLN A 32 6.41 7.49 4.99
N TRP A 33 6.12 6.56 4.09
CA TRP A 33 6.99 6.27 2.94
C TRP A 33 6.95 7.39 1.92
N LEU A 34 5.80 8.04 1.76
CA LEU A 34 5.60 9.09 0.76
C LEU A 34 6.25 10.42 1.17
N SER A 35 6.28 10.72 2.45
CA SER A 35 6.72 12.03 2.96
C SER A 35 8.25 12.09 3.12
N PRO A 36 8.93 13.12 2.56
CA PRO A 36 10.36 13.28 2.78
C PRO A 36 10.71 13.64 4.22
N ALA A 37 9.74 14.13 5.01
CA ALA A 37 9.96 14.41 6.43
C ALA A 37 10.14 13.14 7.24
N SER A 38 9.44 12.06 6.87
CA SER A 38 9.50 10.76 7.53
C SER A 38 10.43 9.79 6.82
N ASN A 39 10.43 9.81 5.48
CA ASN A 39 11.23 8.89 4.68
C ASN A 39 12.59 9.53 4.36
N VAL A 40 13.59 9.14 5.14
CA VAL A 40 14.97 9.61 4.98
C VAL A 40 15.88 8.53 4.40
N ARG A 41 15.29 7.48 3.80
CA ARG A 41 16.07 6.39 3.22
C ARG A 41 16.88 6.85 2.02
N THR A 42 17.99 6.19 1.80
CA THR A 42 18.91 6.49 0.68
C THR A 42 18.95 5.36 -0.36
N ASP A 43 18.10 4.36 -0.20
CA ASP A 43 17.98 3.22 -1.13
C ASP A 43 16.88 3.51 -2.16
N GLU A 44 16.44 2.45 -2.86
CA GLU A 44 15.43 2.57 -3.93
C GLU A 44 14.03 2.95 -3.43
N TYR A 45 13.83 3.03 -2.11
CA TYR A 45 12.54 3.41 -1.49
C TYR A 45 12.56 4.81 -0.91
N GLY A 46 13.60 5.58 -1.15
CA GLY A 46 13.71 6.92 -0.61
C GLY A 46 14.47 7.85 -1.51
N GLY A 47 14.46 9.14 -1.17
CA GLY A 47 15.14 10.19 -1.91
C GLY A 47 14.23 10.89 -2.90
N SER A 48 14.08 10.37 -4.12
CA SER A 48 13.22 10.96 -5.14
C SER A 48 11.74 10.69 -4.87
N PRO A 49 10.81 11.50 -5.44
CA PRO A 49 9.39 11.19 -5.36
C PRO A 49 9.05 9.80 -5.89
N GLU A 50 9.71 9.36 -6.95
CA GLU A 50 9.50 8.04 -7.52
C GLU A 50 9.86 6.94 -6.53
N ASN A 51 11.00 7.10 -5.85
CA ASN A 51 11.43 6.12 -4.86
C ASN A 51 10.52 6.12 -3.62
N ARG A 52 10.06 7.31 -3.18
CA ARG A 52 9.20 7.40 -2.01
C ARG A 52 7.85 6.72 -2.22
N ARG A 53 7.32 6.75 -3.43
CA ARG A 53 6.04 6.10 -3.74
C ARG A 53 6.18 4.62 -4.13
N ARG A 54 7.39 4.11 -4.25
CA ARG A 54 7.63 2.73 -4.72
C ARG A 54 6.96 1.69 -3.85
N TYR A 55 7.15 1.75 -2.54
CA TYR A 55 6.56 0.75 -1.65
C TYR A 55 5.03 0.84 -1.59
N PRO A 56 4.41 2.02 -1.48
CA PRO A 56 2.96 2.12 -1.58
C PRO A 56 2.39 1.55 -2.89
N LEU A 57 3.07 1.76 -4.02
CA LEU A 57 2.62 1.19 -5.28
C LEU A 57 2.76 -0.34 -5.30
N GLU A 58 3.80 -0.88 -4.69
CA GLU A 58 3.97 -2.34 -4.55
C GLU A 58 2.86 -2.93 -3.69
N VAL A 59 2.45 -2.23 -2.62
CA VAL A 59 1.33 -2.67 -1.79
C VAL A 59 0.03 -2.69 -2.59
N LEU A 60 -0.26 -1.62 -3.34
CA LEU A 60 -1.46 -1.55 -4.18
C LEU A 60 -1.49 -2.68 -5.20
N LYS A 61 -0.36 -2.95 -5.84
CA LYS A 61 -0.27 -4.03 -6.81
C LYS A 61 -0.52 -5.39 -6.16
N ALA A 62 0.10 -5.64 -5.01
CA ALA A 62 -0.07 -6.90 -4.29
C ALA A 62 -1.53 -7.11 -3.86
N VAL A 63 -2.20 -6.05 -3.39
CA VAL A 63 -3.61 -6.12 -3.02
C VAL A 63 -4.49 -6.41 -4.23
N ARG A 64 -4.26 -5.71 -5.35
CA ARG A 64 -5.05 -5.95 -6.57
C ARG A 64 -4.89 -7.38 -7.08
N GLU A 65 -3.67 -7.91 -7.05
CA GLU A 65 -3.42 -9.29 -7.47
C GLU A 65 -4.12 -10.30 -6.56
N ALA A 66 -4.19 -10.01 -5.26
CA ALA A 66 -4.82 -10.90 -4.30
C ALA A 66 -6.34 -10.93 -4.43
N VAL A 67 -6.99 -9.77 -4.65
CA VAL A 67 -8.46 -9.68 -4.63
C VAL A 67 -9.10 -9.73 -6.00
N GLY A 68 -8.32 -9.57 -7.07
CA GLY A 68 -8.86 -9.61 -8.44
C GLY A 68 -9.50 -8.30 -8.86
N GLU A 69 -10.15 -8.31 -10.02
CA GLU A 69 -10.70 -7.10 -10.62
C GLU A 69 -12.09 -6.72 -10.13
N ASP A 70 -12.80 -7.66 -9.51
CA ASP A 70 -14.16 -7.44 -9.02
C ASP A 70 -14.23 -6.56 -7.78
N MET A 71 -13.11 -6.43 -7.06
CA MET A 71 -13.02 -5.64 -5.84
C MET A 71 -12.65 -4.20 -6.18
N VAL A 72 -13.40 -3.27 -5.65
CA VAL A 72 -13.13 -1.85 -5.82
C VAL A 72 -12.05 -1.36 -4.87
#